data_e4404d893e99cd609e39161ac52d92e4
#
_entry.id   e4404d893e99cd609e39161ac52d92e4
#
_cell.length_a   1.000
_cell.length_b   1.000
_cell.length_c   1.000
_cell.angle_alpha   90.00
_cell.angle_beta   90.00
_cell.angle_gamma   90.00
#
_symmetry.space_group_name_H-M   'P 1'
#
loop_
_entity.id
_entity.type
_entity.pdbx_description
1 polymer ?
#
loop_
_entity_poly.entity_id
_entity_poly.type
_entity_poly.pdbx_seq_one_letter_code
_entity_poly.pdbx_strand_id
1 'polypeptide(L)'
;MEHVLPEEFDSKVLNSGQKTLVLFYADWCPYCSNFKPTFEEMNSGNAQKKASLVNEDENPLWDRFNIQAVPTMIAFQEGKIIARRDAKKHVGLTRVDMESIIKELTS
;
A
#
# COMPACT_ATOMS: atom_id res chain seq x y z
N MET A 1 10.93 -7.21 -2.10
CA MET A 1 9.77 -6.75 -1.30
C MET A 1 8.77 -7.88 -1.19
N GLU A 2 8.25 -8.10 -0.01
CA GLU A 2 7.30 -9.20 0.22
C GLU A 2 5.93 -8.88 -0.38
N HIS A 3 5.36 -9.86 -1.09
CA HIS A 3 3.99 -9.77 -1.61
C HIS A 3 3.04 -10.54 -0.69
N VAL A 4 1.88 -9.96 -0.44
CA VAL A 4 0.88 -10.52 0.48
C VAL A 4 -0.38 -10.87 -0.29
N LEU A 5 -0.80 -12.13 -0.18
CA LEU A 5 -2.06 -12.60 -0.79
C LEU A 5 -3.25 -12.23 0.11
N PRO A 6 -4.48 -12.14 -0.45
CA PRO A 6 -5.65 -11.81 0.36
C PRO A 6 -5.84 -12.73 1.57
N GLU A 7 -5.62 -14.04 1.40
CA GLU A 7 -5.78 -15.01 2.48
C GLU A 7 -4.68 -14.93 3.54
N GLU A 8 -3.58 -14.24 3.25
CA GLU A 8 -2.47 -14.04 4.19
C GLU A 8 -2.53 -12.69 4.91
N PHE A 9 -3.45 -11.82 4.51
CA PHE A 9 -3.41 -10.43 4.93
C PHE A 9 -3.54 -10.27 6.45
N ASP A 10 -4.43 -11.03 7.05
CA ASP A 10 -4.61 -10.95 8.51
C ASP A 10 -3.33 -11.35 9.25
N SER A 11 -2.73 -12.48 8.87
CA SER A 11 -1.56 -12.99 9.59
C SER A 11 -0.30 -12.17 9.31
N LYS A 12 -0.09 -11.72 8.08
CA LYS A 12 1.16 -11.06 7.70
C LYS A 12 1.14 -9.55 7.87
N VAL A 13 -0.03 -8.93 7.91
CA VAL A 13 -0.14 -7.48 8.05
C VAL A 13 -0.86 -7.10 9.33
N LEU A 14 -2.13 -7.47 9.48
CA LEU A 14 -2.95 -6.97 10.58
C LEU A 14 -2.50 -7.49 11.93
N ASN A 15 -2.06 -8.74 12.00
CA ASN A 15 -1.66 -9.38 13.25
C ASN A 15 -0.14 -9.47 13.43
N SER A 16 0.63 -8.77 12.58
CA SER A 16 2.10 -8.86 12.63
C SER A 16 2.71 -8.16 13.84
N GLY A 17 1.97 -7.26 14.47
CA GLY A 17 2.48 -6.47 15.58
C GLY A 17 3.41 -5.33 15.17
N GLN A 18 3.65 -5.17 13.87
CA GLN A 18 4.56 -4.17 13.36
C GLN A 18 3.82 -3.17 12.47
N LYS A 19 4.33 -1.94 12.45
CA LYS A 19 3.85 -0.93 11.51
C LYS A 19 4.19 -1.38 10.10
N THR A 20 3.20 -1.48 9.23
CA THR A 20 3.38 -2.01 7.88
C THR A 20 2.73 -1.09 6.85
N LEU A 21 3.51 -0.66 5.86
CA LEU A 21 3.02 0.14 4.74
C LEU A 21 2.83 -0.79 3.55
N VAL A 22 1.60 -0.87 3.05
CA VAL A 22 1.24 -1.79 1.95
C VAL A 22 0.91 -1.00 0.70
N LEU A 23 1.52 -1.38 -0.41
CA LEU A 23 1.17 -0.86 -1.74
C LEU A 23 0.22 -1.84 -2.41
N PHE A 24 -1.00 -1.38 -2.69
CA PHE A 24 -1.97 -2.13 -3.49
C PHE A 24 -1.81 -1.70 -4.93
N TYR A 25 -1.55 -2.64 -5.83
CA TYR A 25 -1.26 -2.32 -7.21
C TYR A 25 -1.77 -3.40 -8.16
N ALA A 26 -1.81 -3.09 -9.46
CA ALA A 26 -2.19 -4.04 -10.50
C ALA A 26 -1.18 -3.98 -11.64
N ASP A 27 -0.97 -5.11 -12.31
CA ASP A 27 -0.02 -5.20 -13.42
C ASP A 27 -0.48 -4.40 -14.65
N TRP A 28 -1.80 -4.26 -14.83
CA TRP A 28 -2.37 -3.55 -15.98
C TRP A 28 -2.38 -2.03 -15.80
N CYS A 29 -1.88 -1.53 -14.70
CA CYS A 29 -2.00 -0.11 -14.31
C CYS A 29 -0.70 0.64 -14.58
N PRO A 30 -0.67 1.60 -15.53
CA PRO A 30 0.55 2.38 -15.82
C PRO A 30 1.02 3.20 -14.62
N TYR A 31 0.09 3.78 -13.86
CA TYR A 31 0.44 4.56 -12.68
C TYR A 31 1.10 3.70 -11.60
N CYS A 32 0.70 2.43 -11.51
CA CYS A 32 1.33 1.49 -10.59
C CYS A 32 2.78 1.20 -11.01
N SER A 33 3.00 0.96 -12.29
CA SER A 33 4.35 0.71 -12.83
C SER A 33 5.26 1.91 -12.60
N ASN A 34 4.73 3.11 -12.73
CA ASN A 34 5.51 4.33 -12.52
C ASN A 34 5.85 4.56 -11.05
N PHE A 35 4.95 4.23 -10.16
CA PHE A 35 5.14 4.50 -8.73
C PHE A 35 5.93 3.42 -7.99
N LYS A 36 5.86 2.18 -8.46
CA LYS A 36 6.46 1.03 -7.75
C LYS A 36 7.95 1.22 -7.45
N PRO A 37 8.79 1.70 -8.39
CA PRO A 37 10.20 1.93 -8.06
C PRO A 37 10.39 2.95 -6.94
N THR A 38 9.60 4.02 -6.92
CA THR A 38 9.66 5.03 -5.86
C THR A 38 9.32 4.39 -4.51
N PHE A 39 8.27 3.57 -4.48
CA PHE A 39 7.87 2.88 -3.27
C PHE A 39 8.97 1.95 -2.75
N GLU A 40 9.61 1.22 -3.65
CA GLU A 40 10.67 0.27 -3.28
C GLU A 40 11.94 0.96 -2.80
N GLU A 41 12.30 2.08 -3.42
CA GLU A 41 13.56 2.79 -3.12
C GLU A 41 13.54 3.56 -1.81
N MET A 42 12.41 4.19 -1.49
CA MET A 42 12.37 5.11 -0.35
C MET A 42 12.32 4.38 0.97
N ASN A 43 13.14 4.80 1.91
CA ASN A 43 13.19 4.25 3.25
C ASN A 43 11.95 4.69 4.03
N SER A 44 11.23 3.72 4.59
CA SER A 44 10.00 3.98 5.34
C SER A 44 10.21 4.03 6.87
N GLY A 45 11.45 4.20 7.30
CA GLY A 45 11.76 4.24 8.73
C GLY A 45 11.52 2.89 9.39
N ASN A 46 10.74 2.88 10.46
CA ASN A 46 10.44 1.66 11.21
C ASN A 46 9.35 0.82 10.57
N ALA A 47 8.63 1.34 9.58
CA ALA A 47 7.56 0.60 8.94
C ALA A 47 8.12 -0.41 7.96
N GLN A 48 7.56 -1.60 7.95
CA GLN A 48 7.85 -2.58 6.91
C GLN A 48 7.09 -2.21 5.64
N LYS A 49 7.68 -2.48 4.48
CA LYS A 49 7.01 -2.27 3.20
C LYS A 49 6.62 -3.62 2.61
N LYS A 50 5.38 -3.74 2.19
CA LYS A 50 4.85 -4.92 1.53
C LYS A 50 4.00 -4.48 0.35
N ALA A 51 3.74 -5.41 -0.58
CA ALA A 51 2.90 -5.13 -1.73
C ALA A 51 1.81 -6.18 -1.84
N SER A 52 0.66 -5.78 -2.38
CA SER A 52 -0.43 -6.70 -2.64
C SER A 52 -0.95 -6.48 -4.06
N LEU A 53 -0.94 -7.53 -4.86
CA LEU A 53 -1.39 -7.48 -6.24
C LEU A 53 -2.90 -7.71 -6.30
N VAL A 54 -3.62 -6.74 -6.84
CA VAL A 54 -5.09 -6.79 -6.92
C VAL A 54 -5.55 -6.74 -8.38
N ASN A 55 -5.04 -7.68 -9.18
CA ASN A 55 -5.34 -7.73 -10.61
C ASN A 55 -6.80 -8.05 -10.93
N GLU A 56 -7.41 -8.92 -10.14
CA GLU A 56 -8.76 -9.41 -10.41
C GLU A 56 -9.80 -8.52 -9.73
N ASP A 57 -10.90 -8.25 -10.45
CA ASP A 57 -11.99 -7.43 -9.93
C ASP A 57 -12.64 -8.03 -8.68
N GLU A 58 -12.64 -9.35 -8.57
CA GLU A 58 -13.22 -10.06 -7.44
C GLU A 58 -12.29 -10.23 -6.25
N ASN A 59 -11.07 -9.67 -6.31
CA ASN A 59 -10.15 -9.71 -5.17
C ASN A 59 -10.81 -9.02 -3.99
N PRO A 60 -10.94 -9.70 -2.83
CA PRO A 60 -11.69 -9.15 -1.70
C PRO A 60 -11.07 -7.91 -1.07
N LEU A 61 -9.80 -7.62 -1.36
CA LEU A 61 -9.13 -6.46 -0.79
C LEU A 61 -9.68 -5.14 -1.31
N TRP A 62 -10.26 -5.13 -2.54
CA TRP A 62 -10.93 -3.93 -3.07
C TRP A 62 -12.03 -3.46 -2.11
N ASP A 63 -12.93 -4.36 -1.74
CA ASP A 63 -14.06 -4.04 -0.86
C ASP A 63 -13.62 -3.88 0.58
N ARG A 64 -12.73 -4.76 1.02
CA ARG A 64 -12.31 -4.78 2.41
C ARG A 64 -11.71 -3.45 2.87
N PHE A 65 -10.92 -2.82 2.01
CA PHE A 65 -10.26 -1.55 2.34
C PHE A 65 -10.78 -0.39 1.52
N ASN A 66 -11.93 -0.57 0.88
CA ASN A 66 -12.58 0.46 0.07
C ASN A 66 -11.60 1.07 -0.93
N ILE A 67 -10.86 0.22 -1.64
CA ILE A 67 -9.92 0.66 -2.66
C ILE A 67 -10.70 0.92 -3.93
N GLN A 68 -10.64 2.14 -4.44
CA GLN A 68 -11.38 2.54 -5.64
C GLN A 68 -10.47 2.78 -6.83
N ALA A 69 -9.17 2.88 -6.60
CA ALA A 69 -8.19 3.09 -7.66
C ALA A 69 -6.85 2.55 -7.18
N VAL A 70 -6.00 2.17 -8.12
CA VAL A 70 -4.63 1.77 -7.84
C VAL A 70 -3.68 2.71 -8.56
N PRO A 71 -2.49 2.98 -8.03
CA PRO A 71 -1.96 2.44 -6.77
C PRO A 71 -2.57 3.12 -5.54
N THR A 72 -2.68 2.40 -4.45
CA THR A 72 -3.10 2.94 -3.15
C THR A 72 -2.12 2.45 -2.09
N MET A 73 -1.67 3.35 -1.22
CA MET A 73 -0.85 2.98 -0.07
C MET A 73 -1.68 3.06 1.19
N ILE A 74 -1.64 2.01 2.01
CA ILE A 74 -2.30 2.00 3.31
C ILE A 74 -1.31 1.50 4.34
N ALA A 75 -1.18 2.23 5.46
CA ALA A 75 -0.33 1.82 6.57
C ALA A 75 -1.21 1.26 7.68
N PHE A 76 -0.75 0.16 8.27
CA PHE A 76 -1.46 -0.56 9.31
C PHE A 76 -0.60 -0.70 10.55
N GLN A 77 -1.23 -0.67 11.72
CA GLN A 77 -0.60 -0.99 12.99
C GLN A 77 -1.65 -1.53 13.95
N GLU A 78 -1.38 -2.65 14.56
CA GLU A 78 -2.27 -3.29 15.53
C GLU A 78 -3.68 -3.51 14.97
N GLY A 79 -3.74 -3.95 13.70
CA GLY A 79 -5.00 -4.25 13.04
C GLY A 79 -5.78 -3.05 12.55
N LYS A 80 -5.21 -1.84 12.64
CA LYS A 80 -5.91 -0.60 12.28
C LYS A 80 -5.18 0.14 11.17
N ILE A 81 -5.95 0.86 10.35
CA ILE A 81 -5.39 1.78 9.36
C ILE A 81 -4.94 3.03 10.10
N ILE A 82 -3.67 3.39 9.95
CA ILE A 82 -3.10 4.57 10.60
C ILE A 82 -2.75 5.69 9.62
N ALA A 83 -2.63 5.36 8.33
CA ALA A 83 -2.37 6.36 7.30
C ALA A 83 -2.79 5.79 5.95
N ARG A 84 -3.09 6.65 4.99
CA ARG A 84 -3.57 6.20 3.69
C ARG A 84 -3.32 7.26 2.63
N ARG A 85 -2.94 6.83 1.41
CA ARG A 85 -2.85 7.69 0.22
C ARG A 85 -3.42 6.93 -0.96
N ASP A 86 -4.49 7.46 -1.53
CA ASP A 86 -5.16 6.88 -2.69
C ASP A 86 -4.67 7.58 -3.96
N ALA A 87 -4.65 6.83 -5.07
CA ALA A 87 -4.29 7.40 -6.36
C ALA A 87 -5.22 8.54 -6.74
N LYS A 88 -4.64 9.64 -7.23
CA LYS A 88 -5.40 10.76 -7.73
C LYS A 88 -5.70 10.56 -9.20
N LYS A 89 -6.87 11.00 -9.64
CA LYS A 89 -7.31 10.88 -11.02
C LYS A 89 -6.27 11.55 -11.95
N HIS A 90 -5.84 10.81 -12.98
CA HIS A 90 -4.88 11.25 -14.00
C HIS A 90 -3.46 11.53 -13.47
N VAL A 91 -3.18 11.19 -12.22
CA VAL A 91 -1.85 11.41 -11.62
C VAL A 91 -1.30 10.13 -11.00
N GLY A 92 -2.15 9.34 -10.34
CA GLY A 92 -1.72 8.20 -9.54
C GLY A 92 -1.13 8.66 -8.22
N LEU A 93 -0.04 8.03 -7.80
CA LEU A 93 0.73 8.43 -6.63
C LEU A 93 2.10 8.94 -7.08
N THR A 94 2.66 9.87 -6.30
CA THR A 94 3.93 10.50 -6.63
C THR A 94 4.92 10.37 -5.46
N ARG A 95 6.15 10.80 -5.71
CA ARG A 95 7.18 10.85 -4.67
C ARG A 95 6.73 11.73 -3.49
N VAL A 96 5.99 12.80 -3.76
CA VAL A 96 5.46 13.67 -2.71
C VAL A 96 4.51 12.90 -1.80
N ASP A 97 3.65 12.05 -2.37
CA ASP A 97 2.75 11.20 -1.59
C ASP A 97 3.55 10.24 -0.70
N MET A 98 4.63 9.66 -1.24
CA MET A 98 5.48 8.76 -0.47
C MET A 98 6.16 9.50 0.69
N GLU A 99 6.74 10.67 0.41
CA GLU A 99 7.37 11.49 1.45
C GLU A 99 6.37 11.88 2.53
N SER A 100 5.16 12.25 2.12
CA SER A 100 4.09 12.66 3.04
C SER A 100 3.69 11.52 3.98
N ILE A 101 3.49 10.32 3.45
CA ILE A 101 3.06 9.20 4.28
C ILE A 101 4.19 8.73 5.20
N ILE A 102 5.42 8.74 4.73
CA ILE A 102 6.59 8.40 5.56
C ILE A 102 6.68 9.38 6.73
N LYS A 103 6.53 10.67 6.47
CA LYS A 103 6.57 11.68 7.51
C LYS A 103 5.48 11.45 8.55
N GLU A 104 4.29 11.10 8.11
CA GLU A 104 3.18 10.78 9.01
C GLU A 104 3.51 9.57 9.88
N LEU A 105 4.13 8.55 9.31
CA LEU A 105 4.46 7.31 10.01
C LEU A 105 5.61 7.49 11.01
N THR A 106 6.48 8.47 10.80
CA THR A 106 7.66 8.68 11.64
C THR A 106 7.50 9.82 12.63
N SER A 107 6.39 10.50 12.61
CA SER A 107 6.14 11.63 13.51
C SER A 107 5.59 11.18 14.87
#